data_0a89188d553bcc7d0ca10f581a445be9
#
_entry.id   0a89188d553bcc7d0ca10f581a445be9
#
_cell.length_a   1.000
_cell.length_b   1.000
_cell.length_c   1.000
_cell.angle_alpha   90.00
_cell.angle_beta   90.00
_cell.angle_gamma   90.00
#
_symmetry.space_group_name_H-M   'P 1'
#
loop_
_entity.id
_entity.type
_entity.pdbx_description
1 polymer ?
#
loop_
_entity_poly.entity_id
_entity_poly.type
_entity_poly.pdbx_seq_one_letter_code
_entity_poly.pdbx_strand_id
1 'polypeptide(L)'
;MSLGAQVKIDGSLYSQENEALPYANVRLLHIDSTFVSGTITDSLGYYYLDQVPSNDYLLAFSTIGYKSKVIPVTVRNEDVTVPTVTLESDNVILGEVVIKGSSFIRQKDRVLIIPDKQHIKHANTGYDLLYNLMIPDIEVNRKKGEVSNGLGTVTLYINGEKADYRDVQSLRPRDIEKVEYFDVPTGSYSSDIAAINYITKQYRSGGYVSLDGQQTIGYLNGDYNVSAKVSHGNTSYTLWGGYAMKKYEDDCTEKHESIFFPGYEIDREHTSSASRYKNNQQYVQFKVSNVTKKHNLSAQAAFVRDDTPENGSEALLAYSGYYNRQVSSFDAKDENNLKPSLRLYGNFELPKGQNLEFTLKGSYGRNTYTRTYQEADETSLSDVNEDLYSFNFFGKYNLPLRHNNSFGVDIRHIHDITSSDYKGDYDSWQHLWMSETMLHVSYNQRFGEKFSLDFRPGVSMVNYKLHGLDGQQHWSIRLRSQFVYHINKQQQLAFIANIANEQPEISYMNNIDQTVDFIQIKRGNPYLDNTCLLYTSDAADDLIGV
;
A
#
# COMPACT_ATOMS: atom_id res chain seq x y z
N MET A 1 -3.41 51.33 21.52
CA MET A 1 -2.45 50.24 21.25
C MET A 1 -1.08 50.90 21.17
N SER A 2 -0.20 50.72 22.16
CA SER A 2 1.17 51.23 22.14
C SER A 2 1.96 50.33 21.16
N LEU A 3 2.48 50.90 20.07
CA LEU A 3 3.52 50.21 19.27
C LEU A 3 4.76 50.14 20.19
N GLY A 4 4.98 48.96 20.79
CA GLY A 4 6.24 48.66 21.47
C GLY A 4 7.38 48.74 20.47
N ALA A 5 8.48 49.35 20.78
CA ALA A 5 9.68 49.37 19.98
C ALA A 5 10.13 47.90 19.75
N GLN A 6 10.26 47.52 18.49
CA GLN A 6 10.80 46.21 18.11
C GLN A 6 12.33 46.30 18.21
N VAL A 7 12.92 45.45 19.02
CA VAL A 7 14.34 45.50 19.41
C VAL A 7 15.07 44.31 18.85
N LYS A 8 16.35 44.46 18.58
CA LYS A 8 17.24 43.39 18.11
C LYS A 8 18.04 42.83 19.30
N ILE A 9 18.18 41.50 19.34
CA ILE A 9 19.14 40.81 20.20
C ILE A 9 20.23 40.24 19.29
N ASP A 10 21.48 40.50 19.56
CA ASP A 10 22.62 39.95 18.86
C ASP A 10 23.73 39.46 19.78
N GLY A 11 24.61 38.62 19.26
CA GLY A 11 25.73 38.09 20.02
C GLY A 11 26.56 37.04 19.24
N SER A 12 27.53 36.44 19.91
CA SER A 12 28.41 35.44 19.31
C SER A 12 28.56 34.21 20.21
N LEU A 13 28.70 33.05 19.59
CA LEU A 13 28.81 31.75 20.25
C LEU A 13 30.13 31.06 19.88
N TYR A 14 30.89 30.65 20.88
CA TYR A 14 32.20 30.02 20.75
C TYR A 14 32.31 28.76 21.60
N SER A 15 33.29 27.90 21.25
CA SER A 15 33.73 26.80 22.13
C SER A 15 34.65 27.29 23.26
N GLN A 16 34.94 26.44 24.23
CA GLN A 16 35.96 26.73 25.26
C GLN A 16 37.35 26.90 24.68
N GLU A 17 37.62 26.36 23.51
CA GLU A 17 38.89 26.46 22.76
C GLU A 17 38.93 27.75 21.91
N ASN A 18 37.95 28.64 22.10
CA ASN A 18 37.82 29.91 21.36
C ASN A 18 37.59 29.73 19.83
N GLU A 19 36.98 28.61 19.42
CA GLU A 19 36.55 28.38 18.06
C GLU A 19 35.11 28.84 17.89
N ALA A 20 34.79 29.50 16.76
CA ALA A 20 33.42 29.89 16.44
C ALA A 20 32.55 28.66 16.25
N LEU A 21 31.33 28.67 16.80
CA LEU A 21 30.36 27.57 16.62
C LEU A 21 29.32 27.92 15.54
N PRO A 22 29.57 27.51 14.30
CA PRO A 22 28.64 27.79 13.19
C PRO A 22 27.41 26.90 13.25
N TYR A 23 26.30 27.42 12.75
CA TYR A 23 25.02 26.71 12.61
C TYR A 23 24.46 26.14 13.91
N ALA A 24 24.85 26.71 15.05
CA ALA A 24 24.28 26.38 16.35
C ALA A 24 22.89 27.00 16.52
N ASN A 25 21.97 26.26 17.11
CA ASN A 25 20.64 26.75 17.38
C ASN A 25 20.62 27.77 18.52
N VAL A 26 19.98 28.92 18.31
CA VAL A 26 19.72 29.96 19.30
C VAL A 26 18.22 30.14 19.41
N ARG A 27 17.65 29.86 20.58
CA ARG A 27 16.21 29.95 20.84
C ARG A 27 15.93 30.98 21.92
N LEU A 28 14.97 31.86 21.63
CA LEU A 28 14.41 32.79 22.61
C LEU A 28 13.17 32.12 23.22
N LEU A 29 13.17 32.05 24.55
CA LEU A 29 12.12 31.42 25.33
C LEU A 29 11.58 32.42 26.36
N HIS A 30 10.30 32.33 26.71
CA HIS A 30 9.77 32.95 27.91
C HIS A 30 10.37 32.32 29.17
N ILE A 31 10.21 32.95 30.33
CA ILE A 31 10.71 32.43 31.62
C ILE A 31 10.10 31.06 31.96
N ASP A 32 8.90 30.78 31.47
CA ASP A 32 8.21 29.48 31.57
C ASP A 32 8.70 28.43 30.55
N SER A 33 9.78 28.74 29.80
CA SER A 33 10.37 27.91 28.73
C SER A 33 9.52 27.75 27.47
N THR A 34 8.44 28.50 27.28
CA THR A 34 7.69 28.51 26.02
C THR A 34 8.47 29.22 24.91
N PHE A 35 8.43 28.67 23.69
CA PHE A 35 9.18 29.18 22.55
C PHE A 35 8.61 30.50 22.04
N VAL A 36 9.46 31.49 21.80
CA VAL A 36 9.13 32.82 21.26
C VAL A 36 9.62 32.95 19.82
N SER A 37 10.92 32.84 19.62
CA SER A 37 11.55 32.87 18.28
C SER A 37 12.91 32.15 18.31
N GLY A 38 13.54 31.97 17.14
CA GLY A 38 14.83 31.33 17.05
C GLY A 38 15.57 31.63 15.77
N THR A 39 16.90 31.49 15.83
CA THR A 39 17.82 31.67 14.72
C THR A 39 18.95 30.63 14.82
N ILE A 40 19.87 30.64 13.86
CA ILE A 40 21.12 29.87 13.91
C ILE A 40 22.31 30.81 13.80
N THR A 41 23.44 30.42 14.35
CA THR A 41 24.69 31.15 14.17
C THR A 41 25.18 31.03 12.72
N ASP A 42 25.80 32.09 12.21
CA ASP A 42 26.48 32.09 10.90
C ASP A 42 27.83 31.33 10.95
N SER A 43 28.61 31.37 9.86
CA SER A 43 29.92 30.73 9.75
C SER A 43 30.96 31.27 10.73
N LEU A 44 30.75 32.43 11.32
CA LEU A 44 31.61 33.09 12.29
C LEU A 44 31.09 32.98 13.73
N GLY A 45 30.00 32.21 13.93
CA GLY A 45 29.38 32.03 15.22
C GLY A 45 28.50 33.21 15.67
N TYR A 46 28.23 34.17 14.79
CA TYR A 46 27.37 35.31 15.08
C TYR A 46 25.90 35.00 14.88
N TYR A 47 25.03 35.51 15.72
CA TYR A 47 23.57 35.37 15.63
C TYR A 47 22.85 36.68 15.93
N TYR A 48 21.64 36.82 15.41
CA TYR A 48 20.72 37.89 15.74
C TYR A 48 19.27 37.44 15.70
N LEU A 49 18.44 38.09 16.50
CA LEU A 49 16.98 37.93 16.56
C LEU A 49 16.37 39.31 16.43
N ASP A 50 15.54 39.51 15.40
CA ASP A 50 14.87 40.79 15.16
C ASP A 50 13.45 40.77 15.76
N GLN A 51 12.87 41.96 15.94
CA GLN A 51 11.48 42.17 16.32
C GLN A 51 11.09 41.51 17.65
N VAL A 52 12.00 41.55 18.61
CA VAL A 52 11.74 41.01 19.94
C VAL A 52 10.97 42.02 20.80
N PRO A 53 9.80 41.68 21.36
CA PRO A 53 9.06 42.54 22.28
C PRO A 53 9.82 42.77 23.59
N SER A 54 9.57 43.88 24.25
CA SER A 54 10.16 44.16 25.57
C SER A 54 9.62 43.19 26.63
N ASN A 55 10.48 42.36 27.19
CA ASN A 55 10.17 41.39 28.26
C ASN A 55 11.46 40.81 28.82
N ASP A 56 11.32 39.94 29.82
CA ASP A 56 12.40 39.10 30.33
C ASP A 56 12.31 37.73 29.66
N TYR A 57 13.46 37.25 29.13
CA TYR A 57 13.56 36.03 28.34
C TYR A 57 14.70 35.14 28.78
N LEU A 58 14.69 33.91 28.26
CA LEU A 58 15.81 32.99 28.33
C LEU A 58 16.32 32.76 26.89
N LEU A 59 17.64 32.91 26.68
CA LEU A 59 18.33 32.50 25.47
C LEU A 59 18.95 31.12 25.67
N ALA A 60 18.50 30.13 24.85
CA ALA A 60 18.99 28.77 24.91
C ALA A 60 19.83 28.47 23.67
N PHE A 61 21.05 28.03 23.89
CA PHE A 61 22.05 27.67 22.87
C PHE A 61 22.25 26.18 22.84
N SER A 62 22.25 25.58 21.66
CA SER A 62 22.53 24.14 21.47
C SER A 62 23.16 23.85 20.12
N THR A 63 24.17 22.97 20.14
CA THR A 63 24.80 22.41 18.95
C THR A 63 25.33 21.01 19.23
N ILE A 64 25.55 20.22 18.18
CA ILE A 64 26.02 18.84 18.32
C ILE A 64 27.44 18.83 18.89
N GLY A 65 27.68 17.99 19.89
CA GLY A 65 28.99 17.84 20.51
C GLY A 65 29.24 18.83 21.66
N TYR A 66 28.26 19.66 22.04
CA TYR A 66 28.40 20.64 23.13
C TYR A 66 27.21 20.57 24.08
N LYS A 67 27.47 20.89 25.37
CA LYS A 67 26.41 21.01 26.37
C LYS A 67 25.55 22.23 26.07
N SER A 68 24.25 22.07 26.12
CA SER A 68 23.31 23.18 25.96
C SER A 68 23.46 24.18 27.11
N LYS A 69 23.39 25.47 26.81
CA LYS A 69 23.49 26.56 27.78
C LYS A 69 22.29 27.48 27.68
N VAL A 70 21.75 27.89 28.79
CA VAL A 70 20.65 28.84 28.89
C VAL A 70 21.09 30.02 29.69
N ILE A 71 20.85 31.24 29.20
CA ILE A 71 21.14 32.48 29.90
C ILE A 71 19.91 33.38 29.93
N PRO A 72 19.68 34.13 30.99
CA PRO A 72 18.63 35.14 31.04
C PRO A 72 19.04 36.37 30.22
N VAL A 73 18.07 36.96 29.52
CA VAL A 73 18.23 38.22 28.82
C VAL A 73 17.01 39.11 29.05
N THR A 74 17.28 40.36 29.40
CA THR A 74 16.23 41.36 29.59
C THR A 74 16.20 42.30 28.42
N VAL A 75 15.08 42.37 27.74
CA VAL A 75 14.86 43.25 26.59
C VAL A 75 13.95 44.41 27.02
N ARG A 76 14.41 45.62 26.76
CA ARG A 76 13.64 46.84 26.98
C ARG A 76 13.53 47.55 25.61
N ASN A 77 13.44 48.83 25.53
CA ASN A 77 13.24 49.60 24.31
C ASN A 77 14.54 49.91 23.54
N GLU A 78 15.61 49.17 23.79
CA GLU A 78 16.92 49.32 23.14
C GLU A 78 17.48 47.97 22.71
N ASP A 79 18.29 47.94 21.65
CA ASP A 79 18.96 46.73 21.14
C ASP A 79 19.88 46.15 22.23
N VAL A 80 19.91 44.83 22.30
CA VAL A 80 20.64 44.08 23.31
C VAL A 80 21.74 43.26 22.65
N THR A 81 23.00 43.67 22.90
CA THR A 81 24.15 42.85 22.51
C THR A 81 24.54 41.94 23.68
N VAL A 82 24.37 40.63 23.47
CA VAL A 82 24.71 39.60 24.45
C VAL A 82 26.23 39.38 24.47
N PRO A 83 26.89 39.37 25.62
CA PRO A 83 28.31 38.99 25.71
C PRO A 83 28.56 37.64 25.06
N THR A 84 29.75 37.43 24.51
CA THR A 84 30.13 36.15 23.90
C THR A 84 29.80 34.98 24.84
N VAL A 85 29.01 34.04 24.31
CA VAL A 85 28.61 32.83 25.02
C VAL A 85 29.54 31.69 24.64
N THR A 86 30.07 30.98 25.64
CA THR A 86 30.92 29.80 25.40
C THR A 86 30.18 28.54 25.80
N LEU A 87 30.22 27.52 24.91
CA LEU A 87 29.71 26.20 25.20
C LEU A 87 30.84 25.23 25.57
N GLU A 88 30.58 24.37 26.54
CA GLU A 88 31.47 23.28 26.94
C GLU A 88 31.30 22.10 26.00
N SER A 89 32.40 21.46 25.59
CA SER A 89 32.37 20.21 24.83
C SER A 89 31.68 19.12 25.67
N ASP A 90 30.77 18.39 25.03
CA ASP A 90 30.10 17.26 25.63
C ASP A 90 30.73 15.97 25.14
N ASN A 91 31.74 15.49 25.88
CA ASN A 91 32.43 14.23 25.64
C ASN A 91 31.65 13.00 26.11
N VAL A 92 30.40 13.16 26.52
CA VAL A 92 29.53 12.05 26.90
C VAL A 92 29.02 11.42 25.60
N ILE A 93 29.33 10.14 25.42
CA ILE A 93 28.60 9.26 24.48
C ILE A 93 27.11 9.57 24.60
N LEU A 94 26.53 10.14 23.57
CA LEU A 94 25.14 10.60 23.53
C LEU A 94 24.20 9.50 24.03
N GLY A 95 23.85 9.52 25.27
CA GLY A 95 22.61 8.96 25.77
C GLY A 95 21.50 9.71 25.02
N GLU A 96 20.64 8.95 24.34
CA GLU A 96 19.56 9.37 23.48
C GLU A 96 18.78 10.56 24.06
N VAL A 97 18.98 11.76 23.50
CA VAL A 97 18.09 12.90 23.77
C VAL A 97 16.81 12.59 22.99
N VAL A 98 15.82 12.03 23.67
CA VAL A 98 14.47 11.90 23.14
C VAL A 98 13.89 13.32 23.04
N ILE A 99 14.12 13.95 21.89
CA ILE A 99 13.29 15.10 21.49
C ILE A 99 11.91 14.49 21.24
N LYS A 100 10.96 14.68 22.14
CA LYS A 100 9.54 14.44 21.89
C LYS A 100 9.02 15.50 20.90
N GLY A 101 9.57 15.53 19.71
CA GLY A 101 8.94 16.12 18.55
C GLY A 101 7.89 15.11 18.06
N SER A 102 6.70 15.58 17.71
CA SER A 102 5.70 14.74 17.07
C SER A 102 6.34 14.03 15.88
N SER A 103 6.33 12.69 15.87
CA SER A 103 6.78 11.88 14.72
C SER A 103 5.95 12.17 13.47
N PHE A 104 4.82 12.88 13.64
CA PHE A 104 3.86 13.22 12.61
C PHE A 104 3.93 14.72 12.31
N ILE A 105 4.32 15.05 11.07
CA ILE A 105 4.44 16.43 10.61
C ILE A 105 3.40 16.66 9.52
N ARG A 106 2.29 17.35 9.83
CA ARG A 106 1.28 17.71 8.83
C ARG A 106 1.87 18.73 7.85
N GLN A 107 1.94 18.35 6.60
CA GLN A 107 2.26 19.23 5.46
C GLN A 107 0.98 19.59 4.71
N LYS A 108 1.08 20.44 3.68
CA LYS A 108 -0.09 20.93 2.93
C LYS A 108 -0.86 19.81 2.21
N ASP A 109 -0.17 18.75 1.77
CA ASP A 109 -0.71 17.71 0.90
C ASP A 109 -0.53 16.30 1.49
N ARG A 110 0.15 16.17 2.62
CA ARG A 110 0.48 14.88 3.24
C ARG A 110 0.80 15.01 4.72
N VAL A 111 0.80 13.89 5.38
CA VAL A 111 1.42 13.74 6.70
C VAL A 111 2.78 13.08 6.51
N LEU A 112 3.85 13.78 6.90
CA LEU A 112 5.18 13.23 6.93
C LEU A 112 5.42 12.56 8.28
N ILE A 113 5.86 11.30 8.27
CA ILE A 113 6.08 10.50 9.46
C ILE A 113 7.54 10.07 9.47
N ILE A 114 8.24 10.41 10.55
CA ILE A 114 9.64 10.03 10.75
C ILE A 114 9.66 8.91 11.79
N PRO A 115 9.94 7.65 11.39
CA PRO A 115 10.00 6.53 12.32
C PRO A 115 11.14 6.74 13.32
N ASP A 116 10.85 6.58 14.60
CA ASP A 116 11.88 6.58 15.63
C ASP A 116 12.56 5.21 15.76
N LYS A 117 13.59 5.15 16.61
CA LYS A 117 14.35 3.91 16.83
C LYS A 117 13.51 2.78 17.45
N GLN A 118 12.47 3.11 18.24
CA GLN A 118 11.60 2.13 18.86
C GLN A 118 10.69 1.48 17.83
N HIS A 119 10.07 2.28 16.94
CA HIS A 119 9.25 1.78 15.85
C HIS A 119 10.06 0.85 14.94
N ILE A 120 11.32 1.24 14.61
CA ILE A 120 12.20 0.45 13.75
C ILE A 120 12.68 -0.84 14.43
N LYS A 121 13.00 -0.78 15.75
CA LYS A 121 13.55 -1.92 16.50
C LYS A 121 12.58 -3.09 16.60
N HIS A 122 11.29 -2.82 16.67
CA HIS A 122 10.23 -3.80 16.84
C HIS A 122 9.51 -4.14 15.53
N ALA A 123 10.08 -3.78 14.38
CA ALA A 123 9.56 -4.07 13.05
C ALA A 123 10.57 -4.91 12.26
N ASN A 124 10.10 -5.92 11.55
CA ASN A 124 10.87 -6.76 10.64
C ASN A 124 10.60 -6.42 9.18
N THR A 125 9.38 -5.94 8.89
CA THR A 125 8.87 -5.66 7.55
C THR A 125 8.35 -4.23 7.46
N GLY A 126 8.06 -3.75 6.24
CA GLY A 126 7.37 -2.48 6.03
C GLY A 126 5.97 -2.47 6.66
N TYR A 127 5.25 -3.60 6.66
CA TYR A 127 3.95 -3.71 7.32
C TYR A 127 4.04 -3.62 8.84
N ASP A 128 5.05 -4.27 9.45
CA ASP A 128 5.27 -4.14 10.88
C ASP A 128 5.57 -2.69 11.28
N LEU A 129 6.34 -1.98 10.43
CA LEU A 129 6.62 -0.57 10.69
C LEU A 129 5.33 0.27 10.64
N LEU A 130 4.47 0.10 9.63
CA LEU A 130 3.19 0.82 9.58
C LEU A 130 2.31 0.54 10.79
N TYR A 131 2.23 -0.72 11.18
CA TYR A 131 1.47 -1.12 12.36
C TYR A 131 2.01 -0.45 13.63
N ASN A 132 3.33 -0.41 13.81
CA ASN A 132 3.96 0.21 14.97
C ASN A 132 3.83 1.74 14.96
N LEU A 133 3.74 2.37 13.79
CA LEU A 133 3.58 3.82 13.66
C LEU A 133 2.20 4.30 14.13
N MET A 134 1.19 3.42 14.20
CA MET A 134 -0.17 3.76 14.63
C MET A 134 -0.69 5.03 13.95
N ILE A 135 -0.59 5.08 12.62
CA ILE A 135 -1.06 6.22 11.83
C ILE A 135 -2.57 6.35 12.06
N PRO A 136 -3.08 7.51 12.49
CA PRO A 136 -4.51 7.71 12.69
C PRO A 136 -5.30 7.35 11.43
N ASP A 137 -6.45 6.73 11.59
CA ASP A 137 -7.36 6.29 10.51
C ASP A 137 -6.80 5.18 9.60
N ILE A 138 -5.67 4.58 9.93
CA ILE A 138 -5.06 3.49 9.17
C ILE A 138 -5.11 2.17 9.93
N GLU A 139 -5.76 1.18 9.32
CA GLU A 139 -5.73 -0.19 9.76
C GLU A 139 -4.70 -0.99 8.96
N VAL A 140 -3.88 -1.78 9.66
CA VAL A 140 -2.83 -2.61 9.05
C VAL A 140 -3.03 -4.07 9.43
N ASN A 141 -3.42 -4.88 8.47
CA ASN A 141 -3.44 -6.34 8.59
C ASN A 141 -2.09 -6.91 8.13
N ARG A 142 -1.14 -7.07 9.06
CA ARG A 142 0.22 -7.55 8.76
C ARG A 142 0.26 -8.94 8.14
N LYS A 143 -0.70 -9.82 8.50
CA LYS A 143 -0.74 -11.20 7.99
C LYS A 143 -1.18 -11.28 6.53
N LYS A 144 -2.15 -10.46 6.16
CA LYS A 144 -2.66 -10.39 4.79
C LYS A 144 -1.93 -9.36 3.93
N GLY A 145 -1.18 -8.42 4.56
CA GLY A 145 -0.56 -7.29 3.88
C GLY A 145 -1.56 -6.29 3.34
N GLU A 146 -2.68 -6.16 4.01
CA GLU A 146 -3.74 -5.22 3.67
C GLU A 146 -3.61 -3.97 4.54
N VAL A 147 -3.76 -2.82 3.91
CA VAL A 147 -3.80 -1.52 4.57
C VAL A 147 -5.05 -0.80 4.10
N SER A 148 -5.85 -0.33 5.04
CA SER A 148 -7.12 0.36 4.76
C SER A 148 -7.29 1.58 5.66
N ASN A 149 -8.22 2.43 5.28
CA ASN A 149 -8.76 3.50 6.12
C ASN A 149 -10.28 3.46 6.08
N GLY A 150 -10.96 4.38 6.78
CA GLY A 150 -12.42 4.45 6.79
C GLY A 150 -13.09 4.59 5.41
N LEU A 151 -12.33 4.97 4.38
CA LEU A 151 -12.83 5.18 3.01
C LEU A 151 -12.51 4.00 2.07
N GLY A 152 -11.60 3.09 2.44
CA GLY A 152 -11.24 1.92 1.64
C GLY A 152 -9.76 1.54 1.68
N THR A 153 -9.30 0.84 0.63
CA THR A 153 -7.92 0.32 0.55
C THR A 153 -6.92 1.45 0.31
N VAL A 154 -5.85 1.45 1.10
CA VAL A 154 -4.71 2.38 0.96
C VAL A 154 -3.66 1.77 0.04
N THR A 155 -3.29 2.49 -1.01
CA THR A 155 -2.25 2.04 -1.94
C THR A 155 -0.87 2.32 -1.37
N LEU A 156 0.02 1.32 -1.42
CA LEU A 156 1.39 1.44 -0.93
C LEU A 156 2.37 1.70 -2.05
N TYR A 157 3.35 2.54 -1.77
CA TYR A 157 4.41 2.97 -2.68
C TYR A 157 5.78 2.88 -2.00
N ILE A 158 6.82 2.63 -2.78
CA ILE A 158 8.22 2.72 -2.36
C ILE A 158 8.94 3.66 -3.32
N ASN A 159 9.41 4.80 -2.81
CA ASN A 159 10.04 5.87 -3.61
C ASN A 159 9.19 6.30 -4.82
N GLY A 160 7.87 6.38 -4.64
CA GLY A 160 6.92 6.76 -5.68
C GLY A 160 6.50 5.64 -6.65
N GLU A 161 7.12 4.47 -6.62
CA GLU A 161 6.72 3.30 -7.38
C GLU A 161 5.67 2.50 -6.60
N LYS A 162 4.54 2.15 -7.23
CA LYS A 162 3.49 1.32 -6.62
C LYS A 162 4.07 -0.03 -6.23
N ALA A 163 3.96 -0.35 -4.95
CA ALA A 163 4.49 -1.56 -4.35
C ALA A 163 3.42 -2.66 -4.29
N ASP A 164 3.82 -3.90 -4.50
CA ASP A 164 3.00 -5.05 -4.20
C ASP A 164 3.24 -5.57 -2.76
N TYR A 165 2.49 -6.59 -2.37
CA TYR A 165 2.62 -7.21 -1.05
C TYR A 165 4.07 -7.57 -0.72
N ARG A 166 4.77 -8.19 -1.67
CA ARG A 166 6.11 -8.71 -1.44
C ARG A 166 7.18 -7.63 -1.38
N ASP A 167 7.00 -6.55 -2.14
CA ASP A 167 7.89 -5.39 -2.08
C ASP A 167 7.90 -4.81 -0.65
N VAL A 168 6.72 -4.67 -0.04
CA VAL A 168 6.58 -4.11 1.33
C VAL A 168 6.99 -5.13 2.39
N GLN A 169 6.70 -6.42 2.17
CA GLN A 169 7.12 -7.50 3.07
C GLN A 169 8.65 -7.61 3.17
N SER A 170 9.36 -7.42 2.04
CA SER A 170 10.83 -7.44 2.00
C SER A 170 11.48 -6.13 2.41
N LEU A 171 10.71 -5.06 2.60
CA LEU A 171 11.23 -3.75 2.92
C LEU A 171 11.73 -3.69 4.36
N ARG A 172 13.04 -3.54 4.51
CA ARG A 172 13.69 -3.51 5.81
C ARG A 172 13.44 -2.17 6.52
N PRO A 173 12.85 -2.14 7.72
CA PRO A 173 12.51 -0.90 8.45
C PRO A 173 13.69 0.05 8.66
N ARG A 174 14.90 -0.47 8.84
CA ARG A 174 16.13 0.33 9.01
C ARG A 174 16.50 1.13 7.77
N ASP A 175 16.04 0.72 6.58
CA ASP A 175 16.30 1.40 5.32
C ASP A 175 15.26 2.48 5.03
N ILE A 176 14.17 2.56 5.81
CA ILE A 176 13.17 3.60 5.67
C ILE A 176 13.66 4.87 6.36
N GLU A 177 13.67 5.97 5.61
CA GLU A 177 14.02 7.30 6.11
C GLU A 177 12.78 7.98 6.68
N LYS A 178 11.67 7.92 5.94
CA LYS A 178 10.39 8.53 6.30
C LYS A 178 9.25 7.82 5.58
N VAL A 179 8.04 8.02 6.10
CA VAL A 179 6.79 7.57 5.49
C VAL A 179 5.94 8.79 5.19
N GLU A 180 5.40 8.87 3.99
CA GLU A 180 4.50 9.94 3.56
C GLU A 180 3.09 9.35 3.46
N TYR A 181 2.14 9.89 4.21
CA TYR A 181 0.73 9.51 4.14
C TYR A 181 -0.08 10.61 3.46
N PHE A 182 -0.78 10.24 2.40
CA PHE A 182 -1.68 11.09 1.63
C PHE A 182 -3.12 10.66 1.91
N ASP A 183 -3.78 11.38 2.77
CA ASP A 183 -5.20 11.19 3.09
C ASP A 183 -6.11 11.61 1.93
N VAL A 184 -5.71 12.64 1.21
CA VAL A 184 -6.32 13.10 -0.04
C VAL A 184 -5.24 13.12 -1.11
N PRO A 185 -5.04 12.00 -1.84
CA PRO A 185 -3.97 11.89 -2.82
C PRO A 185 -4.11 12.85 -3.97
N THR A 186 -2.99 13.48 -4.37
CA THR A 186 -2.91 14.40 -5.52
C THR A 186 -1.72 14.04 -6.39
N GLY A 187 -1.65 14.61 -7.60
CA GLY A 187 -0.53 14.37 -8.51
C GLY A 187 -0.43 12.90 -8.92
N SER A 188 0.72 12.29 -8.72
CA SER A 188 0.96 10.88 -9.09
C SER A 188 0.05 9.90 -8.36
N TYR A 189 -0.44 10.24 -7.18
CA TYR A 189 -1.29 9.40 -6.36
C TYR A 189 -2.80 9.64 -6.52
N SER A 190 -3.21 10.58 -7.40
CA SER A 190 -4.61 11.03 -7.53
C SER A 190 -5.60 9.93 -7.96
N SER A 191 -5.12 8.76 -8.38
CA SER A 191 -5.98 7.61 -8.70
C SER A 191 -6.37 6.76 -7.48
N ASP A 192 -5.78 7.01 -6.32
CA ASP A 192 -5.98 6.21 -5.12
C ASP A 192 -6.98 6.84 -4.16
N ILE A 193 -7.56 6.04 -3.28
CA ILE A 193 -8.42 6.53 -2.18
C ILE A 193 -7.54 7.22 -1.14
N ALA A 194 -6.47 6.56 -0.75
CA ALA A 194 -5.40 7.09 0.06
C ALA A 194 -4.09 6.43 -0.36
N ALA A 195 -2.95 7.04 -0.07
CA ALA A 195 -1.65 6.49 -0.45
C ALA A 195 -0.63 6.63 0.69
N ILE A 196 0.19 5.61 0.85
CA ILE A 196 1.35 5.64 1.73
C ILE A 196 2.60 5.39 0.89
N ASN A 197 3.58 6.29 0.97
CA ASN A 197 4.83 6.19 0.25
C ASN A 197 6.01 6.06 1.23
N TYR A 198 6.70 4.93 1.19
CA TYR A 198 7.94 4.73 1.92
C TYR A 198 9.09 5.38 1.17
N ILE A 199 9.77 6.32 1.80
CA ILE A 199 11.01 6.89 1.28
C ILE A 199 12.18 6.14 1.92
N THR A 200 12.99 5.52 1.07
CA THR A 200 14.13 4.74 1.53
C THR A 200 15.43 5.54 1.48
N LYS A 201 16.33 5.24 2.41
CA LYS A 201 17.69 5.77 2.42
C LYS A 201 18.42 5.37 1.16
N GLN A 202 19.13 6.31 0.55
CA GLN A 202 19.99 6.03 -0.58
C GLN A 202 21.42 5.80 -0.11
N TYR A 203 21.92 4.60 -0.34
CA TYR A 203 23.30 4.24 -0.04
C TYR A 203 24.13 4.34 -1.32
N ARG A 204 25.24 5.10 -1.28
CA ARG A 204 26.16 5.22 -2.43
C ARG A 204 26.77 3.89 -2.83
N SER A 205 27.12 3.06 -1.87
CA SER A 205 27.53 1.68 -2.10
C SER A 205 27.30 0.88 -0.84
N GLY A 206 26.98 -0.40 -0.99
CA GLY A 206 26.74 -1.29 0.12
C GLY A 206 25.66 -2.32 -0.22
N GLY A 207 25.38 -3.19 0.72
CA GLY A 207 24.37 -4.21 0.54
C GLY A 207 24.07 -4.92 1.85
N TYR A 208 23.09 -5.80 1.78
CA TYR A 208 22.74 -6.68 2.89
C TYR A 208 22.16 -7.98 2.38
N VAL A 209 22.19 -8.99 3.25
CA VAL A 209 21.40 -10.20 3.14
C VAL A 209 20.54 -10.27 4.40
N SER A 210 19.26 -10.55 4.23
CA SER A 210 18.33 -10.77 5.34
C SER A 210 17.69 -12.14 5.19
N LEU A 211 17.59 -12.83 6.30
CA LEU A 211 16.90 -14.11 6.42
C LEU A 211 15.83 -13.90 7.48
N ASP A 212 14.60 -14.26 7.17
CA ASP A 212 13.52 -14.30 8.14
C ASP A 212 12.75 -15.62 8.00
N GLY A 213 12.18 -16.06 9.09
CA GLY A 213 11.40 -17.27 9.12
C GLY A 213 10.39 -17.25 10.25
N GLN A 214 9.20 -17.74 9.96
CA GLN A 214 8.14 -17.92 10.93
C GLN A 214 7.64 -19.35 10.86
N GLN A 215 7.51 -19.99 12.02
CA GLN A 215 6.96 -21.34 12.14
C GLN A 215 5.90 -21.37 13.23
N THR A 216 4.74 -21.94 12.93
CA THR A 216 3.69 -22.19 13.92
C THR A 216 4.01 -23.48 14.67
N ILE A 217 3.80 -23.47 15.98
CA ILE A 217 3.92 -24.66 16.83
C ILE A 217 2.53 -25.30 16.93
N GLY A 218 2.46 -26.60 16.74
CA GLY A 218 1.24 -27.40 16.84
C GLY A 218 0.73 -27.95 15.51
N TYR A 219 0.88 -27.20 14.44
CA TYR A 219 0.65 -27.69 13.07
C TYR A 219 1.67 -27.09 12.10
N LEU A 220 1.83 -27.72 10.95
CA LEU A 220 2.84 -27.32 9.99
C LEU A 220 2.36 -26.09 9.20
N ASN A 221 2.78 -24.91 9.64
CA ASN A 221 2.58 -23.65 8.93
C ASN A 221 3.83 -22.80 9.09
N GLY A 222 4.57 -22.64 8.01
CA GLY A 222 5.84 -21.93 7.99
C GLY A 222 5.95 -20.98 6.81
N ASP A 223 6.70 -19.90 6.99
CA ASP A 223 7.03 -18.91 5.96
C ASP A 223 8.51 -18.52 6.15
N TYR A 224 9.32 -18.76 5.13
CA TYR A 224 10.76 -18.56 5.15
C TYR A 224 11.20 -17.73 3.96
N ASN A 225 11.91 -16.63 4.24
CA ASN A 225 12.27 -15.64 3.25
C ASN A 225 13.77 -15.34 3.28
N VAL A 226 14.32 -15.10 2.12
CA VAL A 226 15.66 -14.56 1.93
C VAL A 226 15.60 -13.33 1.03
N SER A 227 16.22 -12.25 1.45
CA SER A 227 16.41 -11.09 0.60
C SER A 227 17.86 -10.65 0.59
N ALA A 228 18.34 -10.26 -0.58
CA ALA A 228 19.67 -9.72 -0.77
C ALA A 228 19.56 -8.43 -1.61
N LYS A 229 20.19 -7.36 -1.14
CA LYS A 229 20.24 -6.09 -1.87
C LYS A 229 21.68 -5.61 -1.97
N VAL A 230 22.07 -5.18 -3.17
CA VAL A 230 23.36 -4.52 -3.43
C VAL A 230 23.05 -3.20 -4.13
N SER A 231 23.66 -2.12 -3.64
CA SER A 231 23.54 -0.78 -4.23
C SER A 231 24.89 -0.25 -4.64
N HIS A 232 24.98 0.36 -5.83
CA HIS A 232 26.16 1.06 -6.33
C HIS A 232 25.73 2.31 -7.09
N GLY A 233 26.16 3.47 -6.61
CA GLY A 233 25.73 4.76 -7.15
C GLY A 233 24.22 4.94 -7.03
N ASN A 234 23.56 5.15 -8.17
CA ASN A 234 22.11 5.33 -8.25
C ASN A 234 21.37 4.02 -8.55
N THR A 235 22.08 2.90 -8.69
CA THR A 235 21.50 1.61 -9.09
C THR A 235 21.50 0.65 -7.91
N SER A 236 20.40 -0.05 -7.73
CA SER A 236 20.27 -1.14 -6.76
C SER A 236 19.75 -2.41 -7.42
N TYR A 237 20.27 -3.52 -6.97
CA TYR A 237 19.90 -4.87 -7.37
C TYR A 237 19.31 -5.56 -6.14
N THR A 238 18.12 -6.09 -6.26
CA THR A 238 17.45 -6.81 -5.17
C THR A 238 17.04 -8.18 -5.66
N LEU A 239 17.49 -9.21 -4.97
CA LEU A 239 17.03 -10.58 -5.14
C LEU A 239 16.21 -10.94 -3.91
N TRP A 240 15.07 -11.57 -4.13
CA TRP A 240 14.21 -12.03 -3.08
C TRP A 240 13.61 -13.37 -3.44
N GLY A 241 13.58 -14.28 -2.46
CA GLY A 241 13.00 -15.59 -2.62
C GLY A 241 12.43 -16.10 -1.31
N GLY A 242 11.50 -17.02 -1.39
CA GLY A 242 10.90 -17.59 -0.21
C GLY A 242 10.11 -18.86 -0.50
N TYR A 243 9.79 -19.52 0.60
CA TYR A 243 9.02 -20.73 0.64
C TYR A 243 8.03 -20.65 1.80
N ALA A 244 6.74 -20.73 1.49
CA ALA A 244 5.70 -20.86 2.50
C ALA A 244 5.04 -22.23 2.39
N MET A 245 4.70 -22.83 3.52
CA MET A 245 4.03 -24.11 3.58
C MET A 245 2.95 -24.11 4.64
N LYS A 246 1.84 -24.80 4.33
CA LYS A 246 0.76 -25.06 5.27
C LYS A 246 0.38 -26.52 5.15
N LYS A 247 0.25 -27.20 6.29
CA LYS A 247 -0.34 -28.53 6.35
C LYS A 247 -1.13 -28.64 7.65
N TYR A 248 -2.39 -28.96 7.52
CA TYR A 248 -3.24 -29.30 8.65
C TYR A 248 -4.21 -30.40 8.27
N GLU A 249 -4.70 -31.09 9.27
CA GLU A 249 -5.61 -32.22 9.16
C GLU A 249 -6.78 -31.97 10.12
N ASP A 250 -7.92 -32.58 9.81
CA ASP A 250 -9.11 -32.60 10.67
C ASP A 250 -9.70 -31.21 10.97
N ASP A 251 -9.63 -30.29 9.99
CA ASP A 251 -10.41 -29.07 10.01
C ASP A 251 -11.85 -29.40 9.59
N CYS A 252 -12.64 -29.79 10.58
CA CYS A 252 -14.00 -30.31 10.38
C CYS A 252 -15.01 -29.17 10.38
N THR A 253 -15.95 -29.23 9.44
CA THR A 253 -17.03 -28.25 9.29
C THR A 253 -18.38 -28.92 9.31
N GLU A 254 -19.35 -28.27 9.90
CA GLU A 254 -20.77 -28.60 9.78
C GLU A 254 -21.45 -27.56 8.90
N LYS A 255 -22.23 -28.01 7.93
CA LYS A 255 -22.95 -27.14 7.01
C LYS A 255 -24.36 -27.65 6.82
N HIS A 256 -25.34 -26.78 6.97
CA HIS A 256 -26.74 -27.04 6.71
C HIS A 256 -27.18 -26.27 5.48
N GLU A 257 -27.83 -26.95 4.54
CA GLU A 257 -28.31 -26.39 3.27
C GLU A 257 -29.72 -26.82 3.02
N SER A 258 -30.62 -25.85 2.69
CA SER A 258 -31.96 -26.10 2.18
C SER A 258 -31.98 -25.79 0.68
N ILE A 259 -32.37 -26.76 -0.14
CA ILE A 259 -32.38 -26.67 -1.60
C ILE A 259 -33.85 -26.75 -2.03
N PHE A 260 -34.33 -25.65 -2.64
CA PHE A 260 -35.73 -25.50 -3.04
C PHE A 260 -35.91 -25.85 -4.52
N PHE A 261 -36.80 -26.81 -4.80
CA PHE A 261 -37.24 -27.17 -6.14
C PHE A 261 -38.72 -26.79 -6.35
N PRO A 262 -39.20 -26.67 -7.58
CA PRO A 262 -40.62 -26.49 -7.84
C PRO A 262 -41.43 -27.64 -7.26
N GLY A 263 -42.06 -27.43 -6.10
CA GLY A 263 -42.98 -28.40 -5.46
C GLY A 263 -42.38 -29.28 -4.37
N TYR A 264 -41.10 -29.20 -4.08
CA TYR A 264 -40.47 -29.91 -2.96
C TYR A 264 -39.17 -29.23 -2.50
N GLU A 265 -38.74 -29.60 -1.30
CA GLU A 265 -37.53 -29.12 -0.66
C GLU A 265 -36.65 -30.31 -0.24
N ILE A 266 -35.34 -30.14 -0.34
CA ILE A 266 -34.34 -31.06 0.15
C ILE A 266 -33.47 -30.31 1.15
N ASP A 267 -33.46 -30.81 2.39
CA ASP A 267 -32.47 -30.38 3.37
C ASP A 267 -31.29 -31.32 3.37
N ARG A 268 -30.08 -30.76 3.43
CA ARG A 268 -28.84 -31.49 3.47
C ARG A 268 -27.99 -31.00 4.62
N GLU A 269 -27.68 -31.88 5.53
CA GLU A 269 -26.69 -31.66 6.59
C GLU A 269 -25.38 -32.32 6.15
N HIS A 270 -24.32 -31.53 6.14
CA HIS A 270 -22.96 -31.95 5.79
C HIS A 270 -22.13 -31.92 7.06
N THR A 271 -21.68 -33.08 7.55
CA THR A 271 -20.81 -33.22 8.71
C THR A 271 -19.47 -33.78 8.26
N SER A 272 -18.44 -32.96 8.29
CA SER A 272 -17.08 -33.38 7.94
C SER A 272 -16.52 -34.36 8.98
N SER A 273 -16.01 -35.49 8.53
CA SER A 273 -15.43 -36.52 9.39
C SER A 273 -13.91 -36.50 9.39
N ALA A 274 -13.31 -36.13 8.28
CA ALA A 274 -11.86 -35.96 8.12
C ALA A 274 -11.56 -34.93 7.06
N SER A 275 -10.48 -34.19 7.22
CA SER A 275 -9.97 -33.31 6.18
C SER A 275 -8.44 -33.30 6.14
N ARG A 276 -7.90 -33.01 4.96
CA ARG A 276 -6.46 -32.83 4.75
C ARG A 276 -6.24 -31.64 3.84
N TYR A 277 -5.36 -30.78 4.26
CA TYR A 277 -4.95 -29.64 3.46
C TYR A 277 -3.43 -29.49 3.47
N LYS A 278 -2.84 -29.36 2.29
CA LYS A 278 -1.44 -29.04 2.12
C LYS A 278 -1.28 -28.03 0.99
N ASN A 279 -0.57 -26.96 1.28
CA ASN A 279 -0.23 -25.95 0.31
C ASN A 279 1.26 -25.58 0.45
N ASN A 280 1.94 -25.43 -0.68
CA ASN A 280 3.32 -24.99 -0.77
C ASN A 280 3.38 -23.83 -1.75
N GLN A 281 3.95 -22.72 -1.31
CA GLN A 281 4.19 -21.56 -2.18
C GLN A 281 5.69 -21.31 -2.30
N GLN A 282 6.16 -21.15 -3.51
CA GLN A 282 7.53 -20.82 -3.84
C GLN A 282 7.56 -19.57 -4.69
N TYR A 283 8.50 -18.67 -4.41
CA TYR A 283 8.66 -17.48 -5.23
C TYR A 283 10.12 -17.04 -5.29
N VAL A 284 10.46 -16.44 -6.42
CA VAL A 284 11.73 -15.75 -6.64
C VAL A 284 11.45 -14.47 -7.39
N GLN A 285 12.08 -13.38 -6.97
CA GLN A 285 11.94 -12.07 -7.58
C GLN A 285 13.30 -11.40 -7.69
N PHE A 286 13.61 -10.87 -8.86
CA PHE A 286 14.79 -10.06 -9.10
C PHE A 286 14.37 -8.68 -9.61
N LYS A 287 14.85 -7.63 -8.95
CA LYS A 287 14.55 -6.24 -9.29
C LYS A 287 15.84 -5.44 -9.45
N VAL A 288 15.92 -4.70 -10.53
CA VAL A 288 16.93 -3.67 -10.76
C VAL A 288 16.23 -2.32 -10.72
N SER A 289 16.76 -1.38 -9.94
CA SER A 289 16.19 -0.02 -9.85
C SER A 289 17.30 1.01 -10.01
N ASN A 290 17.04 2.06 -10.78
CA ASN A 290 17.91 3.23 -10.92
C ASN A 290 17.13 4.48 -10.54
N VAL A 291 17.53 5.13 -9.44
CA VAL A 291 16.82 6.28 -8.87
C VAL A 291 17.74 7.50 -8.89
N THR A 292 17.30 8.54 -9.57
CA THR A 292 17.98 9.84 -9.63
C THR A 292 16.99 10.96 -9.27
N LYS A 293 17.44 12.21 -9.23
CA LYS A 293 16.54 13.37 -9.07
C LYS A 293 15.58 13.57 -10.24
N LYS A 294 15.89 13.01 -11.43
CA LYS A 294 15.12 13.25 -12.66
C LYS A 294 14.28 12.06 -13.09
N HIS A 295 14.62 10.87 -12.61
CA HIS A 295 13.89 9.66 -12.96
C HIS A 295 14.01 8.57 -11.89
N ASN A 296 13.00 7.74 -11.82
CA ASN A 296 12.99 6.46 -11.14
C ASN A 296 12.62 5.39 -12.16
N LEU A 297 13.56 4.48 -12.44
CA LEU A 297 13.39 3.38 -13.39
C LEU A 297 13.53 2.06 -12.65
N SER A 298 12.67 1.10 -12.93
CA SER A 298 12.87 -0.26 -12.43
C SER A 298 12.45 -1.32 -13.44
N ALA A 299 13.12 -2.47 -13.36
CA ALA A 299 12.76 -3.70 -14.05
C ALA A 299 12.74 -4.84 -13.03
N GLN A 300 11.65 -5.61 -13.02
CA GLN A 300 11.41 -6.69 -12.07
C GLN A 300 10.94 -7.93 -12.81
N ALA A 301 11.65 -9.03 -12.62
CA ALA A 301 11.24 -10.36 -13.04
C ALA A 301 10.85 -11.16 -11.80
N ALA A 302 9.71 -11.83 -11.84
CA ALA A 302 9.22 -12.64 -10.73
C ALA A 302 8.68 -13.97 -11.24
N PHE A 303 8.81 -14.96 -10.37
CA PHE A 303 8.30 -16.31 -10.58
C PHE A 303 7.61 -16.76 -9.31
N VAL A 304 6.36 -17.19 -9.43
CA VAL A 304 5.57 -17.73 -8.33
C VAL A 304 5.07 -19.11 -8.73
N ARG A 305 5.22 -20.07 -7.84
CA ARG A 305 4.54 -21.36 -7.90
C ARG A 305 3.72 -21.52 -6.64
N ASP A 306 2.46 -21.84 -6.81
CA ASP A 306 1.53 -22.20 -5.74
C ASP A 306 1.01 -23.61 -6.02
N ASP A 307 1.23 -24.52 -5.08
CA ASP A 307 0.98 -25.94 -5.24
C ASP A 307 0.17 -26.45 -4.04
N THR A 308 -1.04 -26.92 -4.31
CA THR A 308 -1.96 -27.47 -3.30
C THR A 308 -2.23 -28.94 -3.65
N PRO A 309 -1.26 -29.84 -3.38
CA PRO A 309 -1.36 -31.24 -3.78
C PRO A 309 -2.35 -32.07 -2.95
N GLU A 310 -2.82 -31.52 -1.84
CA GLU A 310 -3.80 -32.16 -0.96
C GLU A 310 -4.79 -31.10 -0.50
N ASN A 311 -6.02 -31.21 -0.94
CA ASN A 311 -7.15 -30.43 -0.44
C ASN A 311 -8.38 -31.32 -0.50
N GLY A 312 -8.56 -32.15 0.52
CA GLY A 312 -9.60 -33.16 0.53
C GLY A 312 -10.36 -33.22 1.85
N SER A 313 -11.62 -33.60 1.77
CA SER A 313 -12.48 -33.84 2.91
C SER A 313 -13.35 -35.08 2.72
N GLU A 314 -13.56 -35.79 3.80
CA GLU A 314 -14.57 -36.83 3.92
C GLU A 314 -15.72 -36.29 4.77
N ALA A 315 -16.94 -36.57 4.38
CA ALA A 315 -18.11 -36.13 5.12
C ALA A 315 -19.25 -37.12 5.06
N LEU A 316 -20.12 -37.00 6.04
CA LEU A 316 -21.43 -37.65 6.07
C LEU A 316 -22.47 -36.62 5.60
N LEU A 317 -23.22 -36.97 4.56
CA LEU A 317 -24.32 -36.19 4.05
C LEU A 317 -25.64 -36.83 4.51
N ALA A 318 -26.42 -36.10 5.31
CA ALA A 318 -27.76 -36.53 5.72
C ALA A 318 -28.78 -35.67 4.97
N TYR A 319 -29.57 -36.34 4.11
CA TYR A 319 -30.65 -35.74 3.33
C TYR A 319 -31.97 -35.93 4.04
N SER A 320 -32.81 -34.91 4.04
CA SER A 320 -34.19 -34.94 4.53
C SER A 320 -35.12 -34.11 3.66
N GLY A 321 -36.43 -34.19 3.89
CA GLY A 321 -37.43 -33.52 3.08
C GLY A 321 -38.05 -34.46 2.04
N TYR A 322 -37.81 -34.21 0.74
CA TYR A 322 -38.38 -35.02 -0.33
C TYR A 322 -37.95 -36.50 -0.26
N TYR A 323 -36.72 -36.76 0.14
CA TYR A 323 -36.21 -38.11 0.44
C TYR A 323 -35.31 -38.10 1.67
N ASN A 324 -35.25 -39.20 2.37
CA ASN A 324 -34.39 -39.37 3.53
C ASN A 324 -33.29 -40.38 3.21
N ARG A 325 -32.03 -39.91 3.24
CA ARG A 325 -30.87 -40.72 2.92
C ARG A 325 -29.66 -40.21 3.68
N GLN A 326 -28.78 -41.13 4.07
CA GLN A 326 -27.49 -40.80 4.65
C GLN A 326 -26.41 -41.50 3.83
N VAL A 327 -25.42 -40.74 3.36
CA VAL A 327 -24.37 -41.25 2.49
C VAL A 327 -23.03 -40.62 2.86
N SER A 328 -21.94 -41.35 2.59
CA SER A 328 -20.60 -40.79 2.69
C SER A 328 -20.27 -40.03 1.41
N SER A 329 -19.52 -38.95 1.56
CA SER A 329 -18.94 -38.20 0.46
C SER A 329 -17.44 -38.00 0.64
N PHE A 330 -16.77 -37.86 -0.48
CA PHE A 330 -15.35 -37.53 -0.57
C PHE A 330 -15.15 -36.45 -1.64
N ASP A 331 -14.49 -35.35 -1.31
CA ASP A 331 -14.13 -34.27 -2.22
C ASP A 331 -12.62 -34.02 -2.12
N ALA A 332 -11.90 -34.30 -3.17
CA ALA A 332 -10.46 -34.10 -3.24
C ALA A 332 -10.09 -33.21 -4.42
N LYS A 333 -9.22 -32.25 -4.17
CA LYS A 333 -8.74 -31.27 -5.15
C LYS A 333 -7.22 -31.23 -5.10
N ASP A 334 -6.62 -31.14 -6.27
CA ASP A 334 -5.21 -30.89 -6.50
C ASP A 334 -5.11 -29.65 -7.41
N GLU A 335 -4.32 -28.67 -6.99
CA GLU A 335 -4.16 -27.41 -7.73
C GLU A 335 -2.68 -27.06 -7.84
N ASN A 336 -2.22 -26.71 -9.03
CA ASN A 336 -0.87 -26.18 -9.25
C ASN A 336 -0.95 -24.95 -10.14
N ASN A 337 -0.39 -23.85 -9.65
CA ASN A 337 -0.36 -22.57 -10.33
C ASN A 337 1.08 -22.10 -10.49
N LEU A 338 1.48 -21.79 -11.73
CA LEU A 338 2.79 -21.30 -12.10
C LEU A 338 2.64 -19.92 -12.75
N LYS A 339 3.35 -18.88 -12.26
CA LYS A 339 3.17 -17.51 -12.75
C LYS A 339 4.49 -16.73 -12.87
N PRO A 340 5.26 -16.88 -13.97
CA PRO A 340 6.29 -15.94 -14.32
C PRO A 340 5.69 -14.57 -14.71
N SER A 341 6.38 -13.50 -14.36
CA SER A 341 5.98 -12.14 -14.71
C SER A 341 7.18 -11.21 -14.89
N LEU A 342 7.01 -10.19 -15.75
CA LEU A 342 7.95 -9.10 -15.97
C LEU A 342 7.22 -7.78 -15.77
N ARG A 343 7.81 -6.87 -15.00
CA ARG A 343 7.32 -5.50 -14.79
C ARG A 343 8.41 -4.51 -15.10
N LEU A 344 8.08 -3.51 -15.89
CA LEU A 344 8.92 -2.34 -16.16
C LEU A 344 8.19 -1.11 -15.64
N TYR A 345 8.89 -0.27 -14.91
CA TYR A 345 8.39 0.99 -14.37
C TYR A 345 9.31 2.12 -14.74
N GLY A 346 8.73 3.25 -15.08
CA GLY A 346 9.45 4.50 -15.32
C GLY A 346 8.65 5.69 -14.83
N ASN A 347 9.34 6.57 -14.11
CA ASN A 347 8.82 7.86 -13.67
C ASN A 347 9.87 8.92 -14.00
N PHE A 348 9.49 9.97 -14.72
CA PHE A 348 10.35 11.05 -15.18
C PHE A 348 9.84 12.39 -14.67
N GLU A 349 10.71 13.12 -13.96
CA GLU A 349 10.50 14.52 -13.67
C GLU A 349 10.88 15.37 -14.88
N LEU A 350 9.89 16.03 -15.46
CA LEU A 350 10.05 16.93 -16.60
C LEU A 350 10.17 18.39 -16.12
N PRO A 351 10.61 19.32 -17.00
CA PRO A 351 10.70 20.74 -16.66
C PRO A 351 9.40 21.30 -16.09
N LYS A 352 9.52 22.29 -15.19
CA LYS A 352 8.37 22.94 -14.52
C LYS A 352 7.57 22.01 -13.60
N GLY A 353 8.19 20.96 -13.05
CA GLY A 353 7.56 20.03 -12.13
C GLY A 353 6.53 19.09 -12.75
N GLN A 354 6.51 18.97 -14.08
CA GLN A 354 5.68 17.99 -14.77
C GLN A 354 6.21 16.58 -14.48
N ASN A 355 5.32 15.59 -14.55
CA ASN A 355 5.67 14.21 -14.30
C ASN A 355 5.09 13.29 -15.37
N LEU A 356 5.89 12.35 -15.85
CA LEU A 356 5.47 11.30 -16.75
C LEU A 356 5.80 9.95 -16.12
N GLU A 357 4.78 9.14 -15.91
CA GLU A 357 4.88 7.82 -15.32
C GLU A 357 4.34 6.75 -16.26
N PHE A 358 4.98 5.59 -16.31
CA PHE A 358 4.44 4.42 -16.98
C PHE A 358 4.79 3.13 -16.24
N THR A 359 3.92 2.15 -16.39
CA THR A 359 4.13 0.76 -15.95
C THR A 359 3.72 -0.17 -17.09
N LEU A 360 4.60 -1.13 -17.41
CA LEU A 360 4.32 -2.25 -18.29
C LEU A 360 4.44 -3.53 -17.45
N LYS A 361 3.43 -4.38 -17.47
CA LYS A 361 3.46 -5.68 -16.79
C LYS A 361 2.98 -6.75 -17.76
N GLY A 362 3.80 -7.79 -17.95
CA GLY A 362 3.43 -9.00 -18.64
C GLY A 362 3.49 -10.19 -17.70
N SER A 363 2.57 -11.12 -17.78
CA SER A 363 2.62 -12.38 -17.04
C SER A 363 2.03 -13.51 -17.88
N TYR A 364 2.58 -14.71 -17.65
CA TYR A 364 2.01 -15.96 -18.08
C TYR A 364 1.58 -16.74 -16.85
N GLY A 365 0.40 -17.32 -16.86
CA GLY A 365 -0.11 -18.21 -15.83
C GLY A 365 -0.37 -19.57 -16.44
N ARG A 366 0.03 -20.63 -15.75
CA ARG A 366 -0.41 -21.99 -16.03
C ARG A 366 -1.03 -22.57 -14.78
N ASN A 367 -2.33 -22.86 -14.86
CA ASN A 367 -3.09 -23.44 -13.77
C ASN A 367 -3.46 -24.87 -14.15
N THR A 368 -3.27 -25.80 -13.26
CA THR A 368 -3.82 -27.15 -13.37
C THR A 368 -4.69 -27.39 -12.16
N TYR A 369 -5.87 -27.94 -12.39
CA TYR A 369 -6.86 -28.22 -11.37
C TYR A 369 -7.46 -29.59 -11.63
N THR A 370 -7.37 -30.49 -10.66
CA THR A 370 -8.01 -31.80 -10.70
C THR A 370 -8.93 -31.93 -9.52
N ARG A 371 -10.16 -32.38 -9.73
CA ARG A 371 -11.11 -32.66 -8.65
C ARG A 371 -11.72 -34.03 -8.84
N THR A 372 -11.76 -34.78 -7.76
CA THR A 372 -12.53 -36.00 -7.62
C THR A 372 -13.58 -35.79 -6.55
N TYR A 373 -14.85 -35.85 -6.94
CA TYR A 373 -15.98 -35.82 -6.02
C TYR A 373 -16.70 -37.17 -6.06
N GLN A 374 -16.90 -37.75 -4.90
CA GLN A 374 -17.60 -39.01 -4.77
C GLN A 374 -18.72 -38.87 -3.72
N GLU A 375 -19.89 -39.41 -4.03
CA GLU A 375 -21.03 -39.51 -3.13
C GLU A 375 -21.67 -40.89 -3.32
N ALA A 376 -21.69 -41.68 -2.25
CA ALA A 376 -22.03 -43.09 -2.31
C ALA A 376 -21.20 -43.84 -3.37
N ASP A 377 -21.83 -44.41 -4.39
CA ASP A 377 -21.20 -45.17 -5.47
C ASP A 377 -20.96 -44.34 -6.74
N GLU A 378 -21.37 -43.06 -6.74
CA GLU A 378 -21.21 -42.17 -7.89
C GLU A 378 -19.94 -41.32 -7.75
N THR A 379 -19.24 -41.11 -8.86
CA THR A 379 -18.01 -40.34 -8.91
C THR A 379 -18.05 -39.33 -10.06
N SER A 380 -17.68 -38.09 -9.75
CA SER A 380 -17.49 -37.00 -10.72
C SER A 380 -16.02 -36.62 -10.78
N LEU A 381 -15.51 -36.49 -12.00
CA LEU A 381 -14.11 -36.12 -12.26
C LEU A 381 -14.04 -34.82 -13.07
N SER A 382 -13.18 -33.91 -12.65
CA SER A 382 -12.85 -32.71 -13.40
C SER A 382 -11.34 -32.54 -13.46
N ASP A 383 -10.80 -32.36 -14.66
CA ASP A 383 -9.41 -32.04 -14.92
C ASP A 383 -9.38 -30.79 -15.81
N VAL A 384 -8.77 -29.73 -15.34
CA VAL A 384 -8.72 -28.45 -16.03
C VAL A 384 -7.27 -27.99 -16.16
N ASN A 385 -6.87 -27.74 -17.40
CA ASN A 385 -5.59 -27.13 -17.72
C ASN A 385 -5.86 -25.74 -18.32
N GLU A 386 -5.31 -24.69 -17.68
CA GLU A 386 -5.54 -23.32 -18.10
C GLU A 386 -4.20 -22.59 -18.32
N ASP A 387 -4.11 -21.94 -19.48
CA ASP A 387 -3.05 -21.00 -19.82
C ASP A 387 -3.62 -19.59 -19.88
N LEU A 388 -3.02 -18.67 -19.11
CA LEU A 388 -3.40 -17.28 -18.99
C LEU A 388 -2.24 -16.36 -19.38
N TYR A 389 -2.43 -15.56 -20.42
CA TYR A 389 -1.51 -14.49 -20.80
C TYR A 389 -2.13 -13.16 -20.42
N SER A 390 -1.40 -12.34 -19.67
CA SER A 390 -1.86 -11.03 -19.23
C SER A 390 -0.83 -9.96 -19.59
N PHE A 391 -1.30 -8.90 -20.22
CA PHE A 391 -0.54 -7.69 -20.49
C PHE A 391 -1.26 -6.49 -19.90
N ASN A 392 -0.56 -5.66 -19.14
CA ASN A 392 -1.12 -4.45 -18.53
C ASN A 392 -0.17 -3.28 -18.77
N PHE A 393 -0.68 -2.24 -19.40
CA PHE A 393 -0.02 -0.96 -19.59
C PHE A 393 -0.75 0.12 -18.80
N PHE A 394 0.00 0.91 -18.07
CA PHE A 394 -0.47 2.13 -17.43
C PHE A 394 0.47 3.27 -17.79
N GLY A 395 -0.08 4.40 -18.23
CA GLY A 395 0.64 5.62 -18.51
C GLY A 395 -0.07 6.82 -17.88
N LYS A 396 0.67 7.72 -17.23
CA LYS A 396 0.12 8.91 -16.59
C LYS A 396 1.01 10.11 -16.84
N TYR A 397 0.41 11.20 -17.25
CA TYR A 397 1.04 12.52 -17.31
C TYR A 397 0.38 13.45 -16.32
N ASN A 398 1.18 14.19 -15.54
CA ASN A 398 0.70 15.15 -14.57
C ASN A 398 1.36 16.51 -14.79
N LEU A 399 0.54 17.54 -14.86
CA LEU A 399 0.90 18.94 -15.05
C LEU A 399 0.53 19.74 -13.79
N PRO A 400 1.51 20.17 -12.97
CA PRO A 400 1.24 21.06 -11.86
C PRO A 400 0.83 22.44 -12.38
N LEU A 401 -0.20 23.00 -11.75
CA LEU A 401 -0.74 24.31 -12.03
C LEU A 401 -0.43 25.27 -10.87
N ARG A 402 -0.80 26.54 -11.01
CA ARG A 402 -0.65 27.53 -9.93
C ARG A 402 -1.53 27.16 -8.72
N HIS A 403 -1.14 27.61 -7.53
CA HIS A 403 -1.89 27.44 -6.27
C HIS A 403 -2.08 25.97 -5.84
N ASN A 404 -1.08 25.10 -6.09
CA ASN A 404 -1.13 23.68 -5.78
C ASN A 404 -2.25 22.90 -6.49
N ASN A 405 -2.74 23.40 -7.61
CA ASN A 405 -3.65 22.67 -8.48
C ASN A 405 -2.87 21.77 -9.43
N SER A 406 -3.50 20.77 -9.98
CA SER A 406 -2.90 19.92 -11.01
C SER A 406 -3.92 19.44 -12.02
N PHE A 407 -3.43 19.21 -13.22
CA PHE A 407 -4.14 18.57 -14.31
C PHE A 407 -3.40 17.29 -14.70
N GLY A 408 -4.11 16.21 -14.97
CA GLY A 408 -3.51 14.95 -15.38
C GLY A 408 -4.31 14.27 -16.47
N VAL A 409 -3.62 13.41 -17.19
CA VAL A 409 -4.22 12.45 -18.14
C VAL A 409 -3.60 11.09 -17.86
N ASP A 410 -4.42 10.06 -17.74
CA ASP A 410 -3.95 8.70 -17.62
C ASP A 410 -4.68 7.75 -18.55
N ILE A 411 -3.92 6.80 -19.05
CA ILE A 411 -4.41 5.69 -19.88
C ILE A 411 -4.02 4.37 -19.23
N ARG A 412 -4.95 3.43 -19.24
CA ARG A 412 -4.71 2.05 -18.84
C ARG A 412 -5.24 1.11 -19.91
N HIS A 413 -4.42 0.13 -20.28
CA HIS A 413 -4.83 -0.94 -21.16
C HIS A 413 -4.51 -2.28 -20.52
N ILE A 414 -5.50 -3.16 -20.46
CA ILE A 414 -5.40 -4.54 -19.99
C ILE A 414 -5.75 -5.43 -21.17
N HIS A 415 -4.97 -6.47 -21.38
CA HIS A 415 -5.25 -7.49 -22.38
C HIS A 415 -4.96 -8.86 -21.79
N ASP A 416 -5.99 -9.67 -21.68
CA ASP A 416 -5.94 -11.01 -21.11
C ASP A 416 -6.41 -12.02 -22.16
N ILE A 417 -5.66 -13.12 -22.27
CA ILE A 417 -6.01 -14.27 -23.12
C ILE A 417 -6.01 -15.50 -22.22
N THR A 418 -7.14 -16.16 -22.13
CA THR A 418 -7.28 -17.39 -21.35
C THR A 418 -7.66 -18.54 -22.27
N SER A 419 -6.93 -19.64 -22.14
CA SER A 419 -7.23 -20.90 -22.82
C SER A 419 -7.39 -22.00 -21.79
N SER A 420 -8.55 -22.64 -21.74
CA SER A 420 -8.89 -23.65 -20.75
C SER A 420 -9.34 -24.93 -21.43
N ASP A 421 -8.69 -26.04 -21.11
CA ASP A 421 -9.00 -27.40 -21.55
C ASP A 421 -9.61 -28.16 -20.37
N TYR A 422 -10.88 -28.51 -20.50
CA TYR A 422 -11.65 -29.25 -19.49
C TYR A 422 -11.80 -30.68 -19.92
N LYS A 423 -11.51 -31.64 -19.02
CA LYS A 423 -11.67 -33.07 -19.19
C LYS A 423 -12.34 -33.71 -17.98
N GLY A 424 -12.90 -34.87 -18.15
CA GLY A 424 -13.56 -35.65 -17.12
C GLY A 424 -15.02 -35.96 -17.49
N ASP A 425 -15.96 -35.56 -16.64
CA ASP A 425 -17.39 -35.79 -16.93
C ASP A 425 -17.85 -35.03 -18.19
N TYR A 426 -17.16 -33.92 -18.49
CA TYR A 426 -17.42 -33.08 -19.68
C TYR A 426 -16.09 -32.67 -20.30
N ASP A 427 -15.97 -32.93 -21.61
CA ASP A 427 -14.81 -32.45 -22.37
C ASP A 427 -15.17 -31.17 -23.09
N SER A 428 -14.36 -30.13 -22.88
CA SER A 428 -14.54 -28.86 -23.56
C SER A 428 -13.26 -28.05 -23.61
N TRP A 429 -13.10 -27.30 -24.67
CA TRP A 429 -12.04 -26.33 -24.81
C TRP A 429 -12.64 -24.94 -24.98
N GLN A 430 -12.08 -23.97 -24.20
CA GLN A 430 -12.50 -22.60 -24.26
C GLN A 430 -11.32 -21.70 -24.49
N HIS A 431 -11.55 -20.61 -25.22
CA HIS A 431 -10.55 -19.59 -25.46
C HIS A 431 -11.21 -18.22 -25.42
N LEU A 432 -10.79 -17.38 -24.48
CA LEU A 432 -11.32 -16.05 -24.26
C LEU A 432 -10.24 -15.00 -24.53
N TRP A 433 -10.55 -14.02 -25.37
CA TRP A 433 -9.83 -12.76 -25.48
C TRP A 433 -10.60 -11.68 -24.75
N MET A 434 -9.94 -10.98 -23.87
CA MET A 434 -10.50 -9.84 -23.17
C MET A 434 -9.54 -8.68 -23.22
N SER A 435 -10.05 -7.47 -23.48
CA SER A 435 -9.27 -6.26 -23.35
C SER A 435 -10.10 -5.12 -22.79
N GLU A 436 -9.49 -4.29 -21.96
CA GLU A 436 -10.08 -3.05 -21.49
C GLU A 436 -9.11 -1.90 -21.68
N THR A 437 -9.58 -0.83 -22.30
CA THR A 437 -8.86 0.43 -22.44
C THR A 437 -9.61 1.52 -21.70
N MET A 438 -8.94 2.16 -20.74
CA MET A 438 -9.50 3.27 -19.96
C MET A 438 -8.72 4.53 -20.23
N LEU A 439 -9.41 5.64 -20.39
CA LEU A 439 -8.83 6.98 -20.48
C LEU A 439 -9.49 7.87 -19.45
N HIS A 440 -8.69 8.53 -18.62
CA HIS A 440 -9.17 9.49 -17.64
C HIS A 440 -8.45 10.83 -17.79
N VAL A 441 -9.19 11.87 -17.48
CA VAL A 441 -8.67 13.22 -17.28
C VAL A 441 -8.88 13.57 -15.82
N SER A 442 -7.85 14.04 -15.12
CA SER A 442 -7.94 14.42 -13.72
C SER A 442 -7.68 15.91 -13.53
N TYR A 443 -8.48 16.52 -12.68
CA TYR A 443 -8.31 17.90 -12.24
C TYR A 443 -8.41 17.97 -10.72
N ASN A 444 -7.32 18.43 -10.11
CA ASN A 444 -7.24 18.61 -8.66
C ASN A 444 -7.19 20.09 -8.37
N GLN A 445 -8.08 20.58 -7.52
CA GLN A 445 -8.13 21.98 -7.10
C GLN A 445 -8.24 22.10 -5.58
N ARG A 446 -7.45 23.04 -5.03
CA ARG A 446 -7.54 23.46 -3.64
C ARG A 446 -8.05 24.89 -3.54
N PHE A 447 -9.09 25.09 -2.76
CA PHE A 447 -9.66 26.39 -2.46
C PHE A 447 -9.24 26.80 -1.04
N GLY A 448 -8.11 27.49 -0.93
CA GLY A 448 -7.50 27.84 0.36
C GLY A 448 -7.03 26.60 1.12
N GLU A 449 -7.20 26.61 2.44
CA GLU A 449 -6.82 25.50 3.33
C GLU A 449 -8.00 24.58 3.67
N LYS A 450 -9.23 24.99 3.33
CA LYS A 450 -10.45 24.32 3.80
C LYS A 450 -11.07 23.37 2.78
N PHE A 451 -10.92 23.62 1.49
CA PHE A 451 -11.62 22.82 0.47
C PHE A 451 -10.64 22.20 -0.50
N SER A 452 -10.84 20.93 -0.82
CA SER A 452 -10.16 20.25 -1.91
C SER A 452 -11.16 19.50 -2.78
N LEU A 453 -10.95 19.56 -4.09
CA LEU A 453 -11.70 18.85 -5.10
C LEU A 453 -10.74 17.99 -5.92
N ASP A 454 -11.00 16.71 -6.00
CA ASP A 454 -10.48 15.80 -7.01
C ASP A 454 -11.61 15.42 -7.95
N PHE A 455 -11.44 15.70 -9.23
CA PHE A 455 -12.44 15.40 -10.26
C PHE A 455 -11.76 14.64 -11.40
N ARG A 456 -12.16 13.38 -11.61
CA ARG A 456 -11.52 12.46 -12.56
C ARG A 456 -12.57 11.74 -13.41
N PRO A 457 -13.14 12.41 -14.44
CA PRO A 457 -13.97 11.77 -15.46
C PRO A 457 -13.12 10.89 -16.39
N GLY A 458 -13.76 9.91 -16.97
CA GLY A 458 -13.13 9.02 -17.92
C GLY A 458 -14.12 8.19 -18.72
N VAL A 459 -13.56 7.41 -19.61
CA VAL A 459 -14.29 6.42 -20.41
C VAL A 459 -13.53 5.10 -20.40
N SER A 460 -14.22 4.00 -20.47
CA SER A 460 -13.64 2.70 -20.73
C SER A 460 -14.30 2.02 -21.91
N MET A 461 -13.49 1.29 -22.68
CA MET A 461 -13.90 0.43 -23.76
C MET A 461 -13.45 -0.99 -23.42
N VAL A 462 -14.41 -1.88 -23.26
CA VAL A 462 -14.21 -3.30 -22.99
C VAL A 462 -14.54 -4.09 -24.26
N ASN A 463 -13.64 -4.96 -24.65
CA ASN A 463 -13.88 -5.92 -25.72
C ASN A 463 -13.63 -7.32 -25.17
N TYR A 464 -14.51 -8.26 -25.48
CA TYR A 464 -14.29 -9.66 -25.19
C TYR A 464 -14.87 -10.55 -26.29
N LYS A 465 -14.22 -11.69 -26.48
CA LYS A 465 -14.61 -12.67 -27.46
C LYS A 465 -14.31 -14.08 -26.95
N LEU A 466 -15.36 -14.85 -26.72
CA LEU A 466 -15.24 -16.26 -26.45
C LEU A 466 -15.21 -17.01 -27.81
N HIS A 467 -14.35 -18.02 -27.94
CA HIS A 467 -14.24 -18.83 -29.15
C HIS A 467 -15.60 -19.42 -29.52
N GLY A 468 -15.94 -19.33 -30.80
CA GLY A 468 -17.24 -19.80 -31.32
C GLY A 468 -18.41 -18.82 -31.18
N LEU A 469 -18.21 -17.69 -30.47
CA LEU A 469 -19.21 -16.64 -30.34
C LEU A 469 -18.76 -15.33 -31.00
N ASP A 470 -19.72 -14.44 -31.26
CA ASP A 470 -19.42 -13.10 -31.76
C ASP A 470 -18.74 -12.27 -30.69
N GLY A 471 -17.80 -11.42 -31.09
CA GLY A 471 -17.14 -10.48 -30.19
C GLY A 471 -18.11 -9.41 -29.69
N GLN A 472 -17.96 -9.02 -28.44
CA GLN A 472 -18.75 -7.96 -27.81
C GLN A 472 -17.87 -6.77 -27.47
N GLN A 473 -18.44 -5.57 -27.60
CA GLN A 473 -17.78 -4.30 -27.27
C GLN A 473 -18.72 -3.44 -26.44
N HIS A 474 -18.25 -2.99 -25.29
CA HIS A 474 -19.01 -2.15 -24.38
C HIS A 474 -18.24 -0.87 -24.06
N TRP A 475 -18.97 0.25 -24.12
CA TRP A 475 -18.47 1.56 -23.69
C TRP A 475 -19.12 1.94 -22.38
N SER A 476 -18.31 2.41 -21.42
CA SER A 476 -18.81 2.86 -20.13
C SER A 476 -18.20 4.20 -19.75
N ILE A 477 -19.03 5.05 -19.17
CA ILE A 477 -18.56 6.29 -18.54
C ILE A 477 -17.97 5.93 -17.18
N ARG A 478 -16.85 6.55 -16.86
CA ARG A 478 -16.20 6.45 -15.57
C ARG A 478 -16.11 7.82 -14.92
N LEU A 479 -16.34 7.87 -13.63
CA LEU A 479 -16.18 9.09 -12.85
C LEU A 479 -15.63 8.71 -11.50
N ARG A 480 -14.65 9.44 -11.04
CA ARG A 480 -14.30 9.52 -9.64
C ARG A 480 -14.25 10.99 -9.25
N SER A 481 -15.00 11.37 -8.23
CA SER A 481 -14.98 12.71 -7.69
C SER A 481 -14.94 12.63 -6.17
N GLN A 482 -14.05 13.40 -5.59
CA GLN A 482 -13.92 13.52 -4.14
C GLN A 482 -13.87 15.00 -3.79
N PHE A 483 -14.77 15.41 -2.92
CA PHE A 483 -14.80 16.75 -2.35
C PHE A 483 -14.56 16.64 -0.85
N VAL A 484 -13.57 17.36 -0.32
CA VAL A 484 -13.25 17.34 1.11
C VAL A 484 -13.33 18.76 1.65
N TYR A 485 -14.04 18.92 2.75
CA TYR A 485 -14.14 20.14 3.54
C TYR A 485 -13.51 19.95 4.91
N HIS A 486 -12.38 20.61 5.16
CA HIS A 486 -11.73 20.63 6.47
C HIS A 486 -12.40 21.70 7.35
N ILE A 487 -13.22 21.26 8.28
CA ILE A 487 -13.92 22.12 9.24
C ILE A 487 -12.89 22.79 10.15
N ASN A 488 -11.97 21.99 10.66
CA ASN A 488 -10.82 22.41 11.47
C ASN A 488 -9.66 21.38 11.30
N LYS A 489 -8.61 21.45 12.14
CA LYS A 489 -7.46 20.52 12.07
C LYS A 489 -7.79 19.09 12.49
N GLN A 490 -8.94 18.87 13.12
CA GLN A 490 -9.35 17.60 13.72
C GLN A 490 -10.59 17.00 13.04
N GLN A 491 -11.31 17.79 12.22
CA GLN A 491 -12.57 17.38 11.63
C GLN A 491 -12.61 17.70 10.15
N GLN A 492 -13.05 16.75 9.37
CA GLN A 492 -13.30 16.92 7.93
C GLN A 492 -14.59 16.24 7.52
N LEU A 493 -15.19 16.75 6.45
CA LEU A 493 -16.32 16.16 5.77
C LEU A 493 -15.87 15.80 4.35
N ALA A 494 -16.01 14.53 3.98
CA ALA A 494 -15.68 14.04 2.66
C ALA A 494 -16.94 13.57 1.94
N PHE A 495 -17.09 13.96 0.69
CA PHE A 495 -18.11 13.45 -0.22
C PHE A 495 -17.42 12.79 -1.41
N ILE A 496 -17.75 11.52 -1.66
CA ILE A 496 -17.16 10.70 -2.72
C ILE A 496 -18.25 10.21 -3.65
N ALA A 497 -18.06 10.37 -4.95
CA ALA A 497 -18.92 9.81 -5.99
C ALA A 497 -18.06 9.03 -7.00
N ASN A 498 -18.39 7.76 -7.22
CA ASN A 498 -17.71 6.89 -8.16
C ASN A 498 -18.71 6.27 -9.14
N ILE A 499 -18.39 6.32 -10.42
CA ILE A 499 -19.02 5.53 -11.47
C ILE A 499 -17.95 4.62 -12.04
N ALA A 500 -18.16 3.34 -11.91
CA ALA A 500 -17.25 2.31 -12.41
C ALA A 500 -18.03 1.22 -13.14
N ASN A 501 -17.33 0.35 -13.84
CA ASN A 501 -17.88 -0.89 -14.35
C ASN A 501 -17.01 -2.04 -13.85
N GLU A 502 -17.64 -3.16 -13.64
CA GLU A 502 -17.00 -4.43 -13.33
C GLU A 502 -17.30 -5.41 -14.46
N GLN A 503 -16.25 -6.07 -14.93
CA GLN A 503 -16.37 -7.07 -15.97
C GLN A 503 -16.74 -8.40 -15.33
N PRO A 504 -17.58 -9.22 -16.00
CA PRO A 504 -17.83 -10.57 -15.51
C PRO A 504 -16.52 -11.38 -15.54
N GLU A 505 -16.27 -12.10 -14.47
CA GLU A 505 -15.16 -13.06 -14.45
C GLU A 505 -15.38 -14.17 -15.47
N ILE A 506 -14.30 -14.71 -16.04
CA ILE A 506 -14.35 -15.81 -17.01
C ILE A 506 -15.12 -17.03 -16.45
N SER A 507 -15.01 -17.28 -15.16
CA SER A 507 -15.72 -18.37 -14.49
C SER A 507 -17.25 -18.26 -14.57
N TYR A 508 -17.78 -17.03 -14.70
CA TYR A 508 -19.21 -16.77 -14.90
C TYR A 508 -19.63 -16.76 -16.38
N MET A 509 -18.67 -16.66 -17.28
CA MET A 509 -18.94 -16.70 -18.73
C MET A 509 -18.81 -18.10 -19.33
N ASN A 510 -18.30 -19.05 -18.56
CA ASN A 510 -18.12 -20.43 -18.97
C ASN A 510 -19.49 -21.11 -19.16
N ASN A 511 -19.79 -21.61 -20.34
CA ASN A 511 -21.05 -22.29 -20.65
C ASN A 511 -21.00 -23.82 -20.42
N ILE A 512 -19.97 -24.32 -19.77
CA ILE A 512 -19.81 -25.73 -19.42
C ILE A 512 -20.54 -26.03 -18.12
N ASP A 513 -21.20 -27.20 -18.08
CA ASP A 513 -21.78 -27.74 -16.85
C ASP A 513 -20.67 -28.29 -15.96
N GLN A 514 -20.43 -27.61 -14.85
CA GLN A 514 -19.47 -28.06 -13.84
C GLN A 514 -20.24 -28.73 -12.71
N THR A 515 -19.99 -29.99 -12.47
CA THR A 515 -20.59 -30.71 -11.34
C THR A 515 -20.04 -30.14 -10.02
N VAL A 516 -20.93 -29.54 -9.22
CA VAL A 516 -20.64 -29.15 -7.85
C VAL A 516 -20.80 -30.34 -6.94
N ASP A 517 -21.93 -31.01 -7.08
CA ASP A 517 -22.31 -32.29 -6.49
C ASP A 517 -23.44 -32.92 -7.35
N PHE A 518 -24.01 -34.05 -6.95
CA PHE A 518 -25.04 -34.74 -7.79
C PHE A 518 -26.43 -34.08 -7.73
N ILE A 519 -26.59 -32.99 -7.00
CA ILE A 519 -27.81 -32.17 -6.98
C ILE A 519 -27.58 -30.82 -7.68
N GLN A 520 -26.34 -30.37 -7.72
CA GLN A 520 -26.00 -29.02 -8.17
C GLN A 520 -24.97 -29.05 -9.30
N ILE A 521 -25.26 -28.31 -10.36
CA ILE A 521 -24.32 -27.98 -11.42
C ILE A 521 -24.14 -26.47 -11.47
N LYS A 522 -22.92 -26.04 -11.75
CA LYS A 522 -22.59 -24.64 -12.02
C LYS A 522 -22.41 -24.43 -13.50
N ARG A 523 -23.19 -23.53 -14.09
CA ARG A 523 -23.05 -23.11 -15.47
C ARG A 523 -22.93 -21.60 -15.52
N GLY A 524 -21.99 -21.07 -16.30
CA GLY A 524 -21.88 -19.64 -16.56
C GLY A 524 -22.80 -19.21 -17.73
N ASN A 525 -22.88 -17.90 -17.91
CA ASN A 525 -23.59 -17.28 -19.03
C ASN A 525 -22.62 -16.50 -19.90
N PRO A 526 -22.30 -16.93 -21.13
CA PRO A 526 -21.34 -16.24 -22.01
C PRO A 526 -21.84 -14.88 -22.53
N TYR A 527 -23.12 -14.55 -22.28
CA TYR A 527 -23.73 -13.28 -22.69
C TYR A 527 -23.90 -12.31 -21.51
N LEU A 528 -23.13 -12.51 -20.43
CA LEU A 528 -23.13 -11.57 -19.32
C LEU A 528 -22.65 -10.20 -19.78
N ASP A 529 -23.39 -9.19 -19.38
CA ASP A 529 -23.06 -7.79 -19.63
C ASP A 529 -22.22 -7.19 -18.49
N ASN A 530 -21.55 -6.07 -18.76
CA ASN A 530 -20.81 -5.35 -17.74
C ASN A 530 -21.74 -4.79 -16.69
N THR A 531 -21.38 -4.95 -15.42
CA THR A 531 -22.11 -4.34 -14.33
C THR A 531 -21.67 -2.90 -14.15
N CYS A 532 -22.62 -1.96 -14.14
CA CYS A 532 -22.35 -0.57 -13.81
C CYS A 532 -22.49 -0.38 -12.28
N LEU A 533 -21.46 0.15 -11.67
CA LEU A 533 -21.41 0.43 -10.24
C LEU A 533 -21.49 1.93 -10.01
N LEU A 534 -22.52 2.38 -9.32
CA LEU A 534 -22.63 3.74 -8.81
C LEU A 534 -22.49 3.69 -7.29
N TYR A 535 -21.45 4.30 -6.78
CA TYR A 535 -21.20 4.37 -5.35
C TYR A 535 -21.06 5.83 -4.91
N THR A 536 -21.83 6.21 -3.89
CA THR A 536 -21.71 7.50 -3.21
C THR A 536 -21.55 7.25 -1.72
N SER A 537 -20.59 7.93 -1.09
CA SER A 537 -20.36 7.88 0.34
C SER A 537 -20.12 9.29 0.85
N ASP A 538 -20.69 9.57 2.02
CA ASP A 538 -20.34 10.71 2.86
C ASP A 538 -19.75 10.18 4.16
N ALA A 539 -18.62 10.73 4.55
CA ALA A 539 -17.97 10.40 5.82
C ALA A 539 -17.62 11.69 6.56
N ALA A 540 -18.00 11.74 7.84
CA ALA A 540 -17.56 12.75 8.77
C ALA A 540 -16.56 12.09 9.74
N ASP A 541 -15.30 12.49 9.68
CA ASP A 541 -14.26 12.01 10.59
C ASP A 541 -13.96 13.05 11.66
N ASP A 542 -14.14 12.64 12.90
CA ASP A 542 -13.55 13.31 14.07
C ASP A 542 -12.13 12.75 14.26
N LEU A 543 -11.12 13.49 13.79
CA LEU A 543 -9.73 13.20 14.12
C LEU A 543 -9.53 13.50 15.61
N ILE A 544 -9.76 12.50 16.44
CA ILE A 544 -9.45 12.57 17.87
C ILE A 544 -7.93 12.61 17.97
N GLY A 545 -7.39 13.82 18.14
CA GLY A 545 -5.98 14.01 18.44
C GLY A 545 -5.69 13.47 19.84
N VAL A 546 -4.81 12.48 19.92
CA VAL A 546 -4.18 12.08 21.18
C VAL A 546 -3.04 13.04 21.50
#